data_057a95c9564ff2c02264a53b578114fa
#
_entry.id   057a95c9564ff2c02264a53b578114fa
#
_cell.length_a   1.000
_cell.length_b   1.000
_cell.length_c   1.000
_cell.angle_alpha   90.00
_cell.angle_beta   90.00
_cell.angle_gamma   90.00
#
_symmetry.space_group_name_H-M   'P 1'
#
loop_
_entity.id
_entity.type
_entity.pdbx_description
1 polymer ?
#
loop_
_entity_poly.entity_id
_entity_poly.type
_entity_poly.pdbx_seq_one_letter_code
_entity_poly.pdbx_strand_id
1 'polypeptide(L)'
;MIKREHYLNQIIDLIDKDIIKILTGVRRSGKSVLLQQVVNHLKNNGIKEENIIFIDLESPDFLSYSTINDLNEYIKSKSNKTDKYYLFFDEIQRIEGWQRLVNAYFSLDNFDVYVTGSNSKLLSGEFATYLTGRYINIKIFPFSFVEYLEYNKDSNLSKKELFMDYLTFGGFPASFELDNKIQYLNDLFDSIVFNDIIKRFDIKNVDLLIRLTHFLVSNIGQLV
;
A
#
# COMPACT_ATOMS: atom_id res chain seq x y z
N MET A 1 -1.40 5.70 16.77
CA MET A 1 -1.08 5.52 15.33
C MET A 1 -0.08 6.59 14.95
N ILE A 2 1.07 6.20 14.36
CA ILE A 2 2.08 7.16 13.94
C ILE A 2 1.68 7.84 12.63
N LYS A 3 1.83 9.15 12.58
CA LYS A 3 1.66 9.94 11.38
C LYS A 3 2.92 9.86 10.54
N ARG A 4 2.84 9.30 9.35
CA ARG A 4 3.96 9.18 8.41
C ARG A 4 4.09 10.46 7.58
N GLU A 5 4.54 11.55 8.22
CA GLU A 5 4.48 12.91 7.66
C GLU A 5 5.14 13.03 6.28
N HIS A 6 6.28 12.38 6.08
CA HIS A 6 6.98 12.43 4.80
C HIS A 6 6.10 11.93 3.63
N TYR A 7 5.46 10.77 3.78
CA TYR A 7 4.57 10.23 2.74
C TYR A 7 3.24 10.97 2.68
N LEU A 8 2.70 11.33 3.85
CA LEU A 8 1.42 12.04 3.91
C LEU A 8 1.52 13.39 3.19
N ASN A 9 2.59 14.16 3.42
CA ASN A 9 2.79 15.44 2.75
C ASN A 9 2.96 15.28 1.23
N GLN A 10 3.70 14.26 0.78
CA GLN A 10 3.79 13.95 -0.66
C GLN A 10 2.42 13.69 -1.31
N ILE A 11 1.51 13.02 -0.60
CA ILE A 11 0.17 12.74 -1.12
C ILE A 11 -0.70 13.99 -1.05
N ILE A 12 -0.61 14.76 0.04
CA ILE A 12 -1.35 16.02 0.22
C ILE A 12 -1.03 17.02 -0.89
N ASP A 13 0.24 17.15 -1.28
CA ASP A 13 0.66 18.01 -2.38
C ASP A 13 0.07 17.63 -3.75
N LEU A 14 -0.42 16.40 -3.86
CA LEU A 14 -1.05 15.86 -5.07
C LEU A 14 -2.58 15.90 -5.02
N ILE A 15 -3.20 16.31 -3.90
CA ILE A 15 -4.66 16.43 -3.82
C ILE A 15 -5.14 17.40 -4.89
N ASP A 16 -6.22 17.04 -5.56
CA ASP A 16 -6.86 17.81 -6.64
C ASP A 16 -5.96 18.09 -7.87
N LYS A 17 -4.83 17.38 -7.99
CA LYS A 17 -4.04 17.39 -9.22
C LYS A 17 -4.55 16.33 -10.18
N ASP A 18 -4.52 16.67 -11.48
CA ASP A 18 -4.90 15.76 -12.58
C ASP A 18 -3.88 14.64 -12.74
N ILE A 19 -3.81 13.78 -11.72
CA ILE A 19 -2.91 12.64 -11.66
C ILE A 19 -3.46 11.57 -10.70
N ILE A 20 -3.35 10.30 -11.06
CA ILE A 20 -3.70 9.17 -10.18
C ILE A 20 -2.59 8.97 -9.13
N LYS A 21 -2.94 8.90 -7.87
CA LYS A 21 -2.03 8.65 -6.76
C LYS A 21 -1.97 7.16 -6.49
N ILE A 22 -0.82 6.54 -6.74
CA ILE A 22 -0.61 5.11 -6.54
C ILE A 22 0.37 4.89 -5.41
N LEU A 23 -0.06 4.16 -4.40
CA LEU A 23 0.76 3.78 -3.27
C LEU A 23 1.15 2.31 -3.44
N THR A 24 2.42 2.06 -3.70
CA THR A 24 2.96 0.71 -3.80
C THR A 24 3.88 0.39 -2.63
N GLY A 25 4.07 -0.88 -2.35
CA GLY A 25 4.98 -1.33 -1.28
C GLY A 25 4.67 -2.76 -0.87
N VAL A 26 5.60 -3.36 -0.15
CA VAL A 26 5.42 -4.73 0.36
C VAL A 26 4.17 -4.83 1.25
N ARG A 27 3.64 -6.04 1.38
CA ARG A 27 2.55 -6.30 2.33
C ARG A 27 2.94 -5.84 3.73
N ARG A 28 1.98 -5.32 4.50
CA ARG A 28 2.19 -4.84 5.88
C ARG A 28 3.12 -3.62 6.02
N SER A 29 3.46 -2.90 4.94
CA SER A 29 4.25 -1.66 5.02
C SER A 29 3.46 -0.43 5.49
N GLY A 30 2.13 -0.55 5.67
CA GLY A 30 1.28 0.53 6.18
C GLY A 30 0.59 1.38 5.09
N LYS A 31 0.41 0.86 3.87
CA LYS A 31 -0.29 1.55 2.76
C LYS A 31 -1.72 1.95 3.12
N SER A 32 -2.53 1.00 3.60
CA SER A 32 -3.93 1.21 4.00
C SER A 32 -4.05 2.25 5.13
N VAL A 33 -3.14 2.18 6.10
CA VAL A 33 -3.07 3.16 7.20
C VAL A 33 -2.77 4.57 6.66
N LEU A 34 -1.89 4.68 5.68
CA LEU A 34 -1.56 5.96 5.06
C LEU A 34 -2.73 6.52 4.27
N LEU A 35 -3.47 5.67 3.51
CA LEU A 35 -4.72 6.11 2.86
C LEU A 35 -5.72 6.65 3.88
N GLN A 36 -5.87 5.96 5.03
CA GLN A 36 -6.76 6.42 6.08
C GLN A 36 -6.31 7.77 6.68
N GLN A 37 -4.99 8.01 6.76
CA GLN A 37 -4.47 9.33 7.17
C GLN A 37 -4.81 10.43 6.14
N VAL A 38 -4.81 10.13 4.85
CA VAL A 38 -5.25 11.05 3.79
C VAL A 38 -6.75 11.32 3.92
N VAL A 39 -7.57 10.30 4.12
CA VAL A 39 -9.02 10.46 4.39
C VAL A 39 -9.27 11.37 5.59
N ASN A 40 -8.56 11.16 6.69
CA ASN A 40 -8.67 12.00 7.88
C ASN A 40 -8.22 13.45 7.61
N HIS A 41 -7.18 13.64 6.80
CA HIS A 41 -6.74 14.96 6.37
C HIS A 41 -7.85 15.67 5.57
N LEU A 42 -8.47 15.01 4.61
CA LEU A 42 -9.57 15.56 3.81
C LEU A 42 -10.76 15.97 4.70
N LYS A 43 -11.19 15.09 5.61
CA LYS A 43 -12.28 15.38 6.57
C LYS A 43 -11.94 16.59 7.45
N ASN A 44 -10.71 16.69 7.96
CA ASN A 44 -10.27 17.81 8.78
C ASN A 44 -10.18 19.13 8.01
N ASN A 45 -10.11 19.09 6.67
CA ASN A 45 -10.14 20.24 5.78
C ASN A 45 -11.54 20.51 5.20
N GLY A 46 -12.57 19.95 5.80
CA GLY A 46 -13.96 20.27 5.47
C GLY A 46 -14.59 19.46 4.34
N ILE A 47 -13.90 18.44 3.82
CA ILE A 47 -14.50 17.53 2.85
C ILE A 47 -15.52 16.64 3.58
N LYS A 48 -16.74 16.64 3.07
CA LYS A 48 -17.83 15.86 3.65
C LYS A 48 -17.59 14.35 3.46
N GLU A 49 -18.05 13.56 4.41
CA GLU A 49 -17.89 12.10 4.37
C GLU A 49 -18.54 11.47 3.13
N GLU A 50 -19.67 11.99 2.70
CA GLU A 50 -20.39 11.56 1.49
C GLU A 50 -19.60 11.77 0.19
N ASN A 51 -18.60 12.67 0.19
CA ASN A 51 -17.72 12.93 -0.93
C ASN A 51 -16.44 12.06 -0.92
N ILE A 52 -16.30 11.17 0.07
CA ILE A 52 -15.17 10.26 0.20
C ILE A 52 -15.67 8.83 0.00
N ILE A 53 -15.27 8.21 -1.10
CA ILE A 53 -15.62 6.83 -1.42
C ILE A 53 -14.39 5.96 -1.16
N PHE A 54 -14.43 5.16 -0.08
CA PHE A 54 -13.34 4.28 0.31
C PHE A 54 -13.72 2.82 0.10
N ILE A 55 -13.00 2.13 -0.77
CA ILE A 55 -13.22 0.74 -1.16
C ILE A 55 -12.02 -0.07 -0.71
N ASP A 56 -12.19 -0.81 0.39
CA ASP A 56 -11.21 -1.74 0.92
C ASP A 56 -11.57 -3.17 0.51
N LEU A 57 -10.88 -3.70 -0.48
CA LEU A 57 -11.13 -5.03 -1.03
C LEU A 57 -10.66 -6.18 -0.12
N GLU A 58 -10.10 -5.88 1.06
CA GLU A 58 -9.84 -6.85 2.12
C GLU A 58 -10.93 -6.83 3.21
N SER A 59 -11.76 -5.79 3.24
CA SER A 59 -12.87 -5.66 4.18
C SER A 59 -14.00 -6.67 3.89
N PRO A 60 -14.68 -7.18 4.93
CA PRO A 60 -15.90 -7.98 4.79
C PRO A 60 -17.00 -7.31 3.97
N ASP A 61 -17.08 -6.00 3.99
CA ASP A 61 -18.10 -5.22 3.27
C ASP A 61 -17.98 -5.36 1.75
N PHE A 62 -16.80 -5.70 1.25
CA PHE A 62 -16.50 -5.84 -0.17
C PHE A 62 -16.23 -7.28 -0.62
N LEU A 63 -16.44 -8.31 0.21
CA LEU A 63 -16.22 -9.71 -0.14
C LEU A 63 -17.06 -10.19 -1.34
N SER A 64 -18.25 -9.64 -1.51
CA SER A 64 -19.14 -9.97 -2.64
C SER A 64 -18.78 -9.26 -3.94
N TYR A 65 -17.91 -8.25 -3.90
CA TYR A 65 -17.50 -7.48 -5.08
C TYR A 65 -16.31 -8.17 -5.75
N SER A 66 -16.55 -8.79 -6.90
CA SER A 66 -15.54 -9.60 -7.61
C SER A 66 -15.18 -9.08 -9.00
N THR A 67 -15.97 -8.14 -9.52
CA THR A 67 -15.79 -7.60 -10.88
C THR A 67 -15.70 -6.07 -10.88
N ILE A 68 -15.18 -5.52 -11.99
CA ILE A 68 -15.19 -4.06 -12.22
C ILE A 68 -16.63 -3.51 -12.29
N ASN A 69 -17.60 -4.32 -12.74
CA ASN A 69 -19.00 -3.88 -12.81
C ASN A 69 -19.60 -3.70 -11.42
N ASP A 70 -19.32 -4.62 -10.49
CA ASP A 70 -19.79 -4.49 -9.11
C ASP A 70 -19.30 -3.20 -8.47
N LEU A 71 -18.00 -2.90 -8.64
CA LEU A 71 -17.40 -1.67 -8.12
C LEU A 71 -17.95 -0.42 -8.80
N ASN A 72 -18.17 -0.48 -10.12
CA ASN A 72 -18.74 0.62 -10.87
C ASN A 72 -20.18 0.95 -10.42
N GLU A 73 -21.01 -0.06 -10.19
CA GLU A 73 -22.36 0.12 -9.66
C GLU A 73 -22.33 0.71 -8.25
N TYR A 74 -21.44 0.21 -7.40
CA TYR A 74 -21.25 0.76 -6.05
C TYR A 74 -20.86 2.24 -6.10
N ILE A 75 -19.86 2.61 -6.86
CA ILE A 75 -19.39 4.00 -6.97
C ILE A 75 -20.52 4.90 -7.51
N LYS A 76 -21.24 4.46 -8.55
CA LYS A 76 -22.41 5.19 -9.10
C LYS A 76 -23.51 5.38 -8.08
N SER A 77 -23.74 4.43 -7.20
CA SER A 77 -24.74 4.54 -6.14
C SER A 77 -24.37 5.56 -5.06
N LYS A 78 -23.06 5.87 -4.92
CA LYS A 78 -22.51 6.80 -3.92
C LYS A 78 -22.16 8.17 -4.49
N SER A 79 -22.20 8.34 -5.81
CA SER A 79 -21.76 9.58 -6.46
C SER A 79 -22.83 10.16 -7.39
N ASN A 80 -22.70 11.44 -7.67
CA ASN A 80 -23.48 12.16 -8.69
C ASN A 80 -22.52 12.84 -9.69
N LYS A 81 -23.06 13.56 -10.68
CA LYS A 81 -22.26 14.20 -11.74
C LYS A 81 -21.75 15.60 -11.39
N THR A 82 -22.21 16.19 -10.29
CA THR A 82 -21.96 17.61 -9.97
C THR A 82 -20.96 17.81 -8.86
N ASP A 83 -20.91 16.88 -7.90
CA ASP A 83 -20.07 17.02 -6.73
C ASP A 83 -18.68 16.43 -6.97
N LYS A 84 -17.69 16.97 -6.28
CA LYS A 84 -16.32 16.43 -6.29
C LYS A 84 -16.22 15.25 -5.35
N TYR A 85 -15.57 14.17 -5.79
CA TYR A 85 -15.36 12.95 -5.02
C TYR A 85 -13.89 12.57 -4.92
N TYR A 86 -13.51 12.02 -3.77
CA TYR A 86 -12.21 11.43 -3.50
C TYR A 86 -12.39 9.91 -3.43
N LEU A 87 -11.87 9.22 -4.44
CA LEU A 87 -12.08 7.79 -4.65
C LEU A 87 -10.84 7.01 -4.26
N PHE A 88 -10.96 6.19 -3.23
CA PHE A 88 -9.88 5.38 -2.68
C PHE A 88 -10.12 3.91 -2.96
N PHE A 89 -9.14 3.26 -3.57
CA PHE A 89 -9.11 1.81 -3.76
C PHE A 89 -7.95 1.22 -2.97
N ASP A 90 -8.25 0.41 -1.97
CA ASP A 90 -7.24 -0.35 -1.23
C ASP A 90 -7.17 -1.79 -1.75
N GLU A 91 -5.95 -2.26 -2.07
CA GLU A 91 -5.63 -3.58 -2.64
C GLU A 91 -6.39 -3.90 -3.94
N ILE A 92 -6.51 -2.91 -4.86
CA ILE A 92 -7.32 -2.97 -6.10
C ILE A 92 -6.94 -4.13 -7.03
N GLN A 93 -5.70 -4.65 -6.95
CA GLN A 93 -5.25 -5.77 -7.79
C GLN A 93 -6.01 -7.09 -7.54
N ARG A 94 -6.92 -7.11 -6.58
CA ARG A 94 -7.85 -8.24 -6.38
C ARG A 94 -8.92 -8.33 -7.47
N ILE A 95 -9.19 -7.23 -8.16
CA ILE A 95 -10.19 -7.16 -9.23
C ILE A 95 -9.48 -7.19 -10.59
N GLU A 96 -9.83 -8.16 -11.41
CA GLU A 96 -9.31 -8.25 -12.78
C GLU A 96 -9.80 -7.08 -13.63
N GLY A 97 -8.92 -6.50 -14.45
CA GLY A 97 -9.26 -5.37 -15.32
C GLY A 97 -9.47 -4.04 -14.60
N TRP A 98 -9.11 -3.93 -13.33
CA TRP A 98 -9.26 -2.72 -12.50
C TRP A 98 -8.69 -1.45 -13.14
N GLN A 99 -7.65 -1.56 -13.97
CA GLN A 99 -7.03 -0.43 -14.66
C GLN A 99 -8.03 0.34 -15.52
N ARG A 100 -8.97 -0.38 -16.15
CA ARG A 100 -10.03 0.23 -16.96
C ARG A 100 -10.99 1.04 -16.10
N LEU A 101 -11.34 0.55 -14.91
CA LEU A 101 -12.20 1.24 -13.96
C LEU A 101 -11.52 2.52 -13.46
N VAL A 102 -10.28 2.41 -12.99
CA VAL A 102 -9.49 3.54 -12.48
C VAL A 102 -9.35 4.62 -13.55
N ASN A 103 -8.98 4.24 -14.80
CA ASN A 103 -8.85 5.20 -15.90
C ASN A 103 -10.19 5.85 -16.26
N ALA A 104 -11.31 5.11 -16.19
CA ALA A 104 -12.63 5.66 -16.46
C ALA A 104 -13.01 6.76 -15.45
N TYR A 105 -12.81 6.52 -14.15
CA TYR A 105 -13.08 7.52 -13.11
C TYR A 105 -12.08 8.67 -13.11
N PHE A 106 -10.81 8.41 -13.40
CA PHE A 106 -9.80 9.45 -13.58
C PHE A 106 -10.13 10.41 -14.73
N SER A 107 -10.78 9.92 -15.80
CA SER A 107 -11.20 10.75 -16.94
C SER A 107 -12.42 11.64 -16.64
N LEU A 108 -12.97 11.56 -15.44
CA LEU A 108 -14.05 12.42 -14.97
C LEU A 108 -13.46 13.52 -14.08
N ASP A 109 -13.67 14.78 -14.44
CA ASP A 109 -13.10 15.95 -13.75
C ASP A 109 -13.50 16.06 -12.26
N ASN A 110 -14.59 15.38 -11.90
CA ASN A 110 -15.12 15.39 -10.54
C ASN A 110 -14.61 14.25 -9.65
N PHE A 111 -13.62 13.47 -10.08
CA PHE A 111 -12.99 12.44 -9.25
C PHE A 111 -11.51 12.68 -9.03
N ASP A 112 -11.07 12.56 -7.79
CA ASP A 112 -9.66 12.47 -7.42
C ASP A 112 -9.34 11.06 -6.96
N VAL A 113 -8.42 10.33 -7.65
CA VAL A 113 -8.30 8.88 -7.55
C VAL A 113 -7.01 8.46 -6.85
N TYR A 114 -7.16 7.62 -5.84
CA TYR A 114 -6.10 7.03 -5.02
C TYR A 114 -6.18 5.50 -5.08
N VAL A 115 -5.03 4.86 -5.25
CA VAL A 115 -4.96 3.41 -5.44
C VAL A 115 -3.84 2.84 -4.60
N THR A 116 -4.09 1.73 -3.89
CA THR A 116 -3.00 0.94 -3.31
C THR A 116 -2.94 -0.46 -3.87
N GLY A 117 -1.79 -1.07 -3.69
CA GLY A 117 -1.58 -2.49 -3.90
C GLY A 117 -0.13 -2.92 -3.71
N SER A 118 0.09 -4.23 -3.71
CA SER A 118 1.45 -4.76 -3.63
C SER A 118 2.20 -4.43 -4.92
N ASN A 119 3.47 -3.99 -4.81
CA ASN A 119 4.36 -3.61 -5.90
C ASN A 119 4.33 -4.59 -7.08
N SER A 120 4.18 -5.85 -6.75
CA SER A 120 4.29 -6.94 -7.69
C SER A 120 3.16 -6.99 -8.73
N LYS A 121 1.95 -6.56 -8.38
CA LYS A 121 0.77 -6.65 -9.23
C LYS A 121 0.38 -5.33 -9.89
N LEU A 122 0.66 -4.20 -9.26
CA LEU A 122 0.28 -2.88 -9.78
C LEU A 122 1.17 -2.39 -10.91
N LEU A 123 2.45 -2.78 -10.96
CA LEU A 123 3.42 -2.27 -11.93
C LEU A 123 3.76 -3.27 -13.06
N SER A 124 2.98 -4.34 -13.24
CA SER A 124 3.16 -5.27 -14.35
C SER A 124 2.73 -4.62 -15.70
N GLY A 125 3.38 -5.03 -16.79
CA GLY A 125 3.39 -4.39 -18.11
C GLY A 125 2.09 -3.81 -18.68
N GLU A 126 0.91 -4.37 -18.38
CA GLU A 126 -0.37 -3.80 -18.82
C GLU A 126 -0.69 -2.47 -18.15
N PHE A 127 -0.28 -2.30 -16.89
CA PHE A 127 -0.47 -1.05 -16.15
C PHE A 127 0.23 0.13 -16.81
N ALA A 128 1.50 -0.08 -17.21
CA ALA A 128 2.28 0.94 -17.90
C ALA A 128 1.62 1.42 -19.19
N THR A 129 0.89 0.54 -19.88
CA THR A 129 0.25 0.84 -21.17
C THR A 129 -1.04 1.65 -21.00
N TYR A 130 -1.89 1.29 -20.03
CA TYR A 130 -3.20 1.93 -19.83
C TYR A 130 -3.14 3.29 -19.13
N LEU A 131 -2.17 3.51 -18.25
CA LEU A 131 -2.08 4.72 -17.42
C LEU A 131 -0.79 5.52 -17.67
N THR A 132 -0.16 5.32 -18.82
CA THR A 132 1.10 6.00 -19.19
C THR A 132 0.99 7.52 -19.02
N GLY A 133 1.85 8.09 -18.17
CA GLY A 133 1.93 9.53 -17.93
C GLY A 133 0.81 10.12 -17.06
N ARG A 134 -0.12 9.29 -16.54
CA ARG A 134 -1.29 9.74 -15.77
C ARG A 134 -1.24 9.42 -14.29
N TYR A 135 -0.13 8.91 -13.76
CA TYR A 135 -0.01 8.56 -12.36
C TYR A 135 1.33 8.95 -11.75
N ILE A 136 1.32 9.15 -10.45
CA ILE A 136 2.53 9.19 -9.62
C ILE A 136 2.53 7.96 -8.71
N ASN A 137 3.66 7.24 -8.70
CA ASN A 137 3.87 6.10 -7.84
C ASN A 137 4.68 6.51 -6.60
N ILE A 138 4.06 6.38 -5.42
CA ILE A 138 4.69 6.61 -4.13
C ILE A 138 5.00 5.26 -3.52
N LYS A 139 6.29 4.93 -3.42
CA LYS A 139 6.74 3.65 -2.88
C LYS A 139 6.81 3.71 -1.36
N ILE A 140 5.96 2.95 -0.70
CA ILE A 140 5.85 2.89 0.76
C ILE A 140 6.72 1.75 1.29
N PHE A 141 7.71 2.11 2.09
CA PHE A 141 8.57 1.15 2.80
C PHE A 141 8.02 0.87 4.21
N PRO A 142 8.42 -0.22 4.87
CA PRO A 142 8.29 -0.35 6.31
C PRO A 142 8.85 0.88 7.04
N PHE A 143 8.62 1.02 8.33
CA PHE A 143 9.09 2.19 9.08
C PHE A 143 10.60 2.37 8.94
N SER A 144 11.02 3.60 8.70
CA SER A 144 12.41 4.03 8.87
C SER A 144 12.78 4.02 10.36
N PHE A 145 14.07 4.08 10.67
CA PHE A 145 14.51 4.18 12.07
C PHE A 145 13.96 5.44 12.77
N VAL A 146 13.79 6.54 12.04
CA VAL A 146 13.19 7.77 12.59
C VAL A 146 11.73 7.53 12.98
N GLU A 147 10.94 6.89 12.12
CA GLU A 147 9.55 6.52 12.40
C GLU A 147 9.46 5.49 13.55
N TYR A 148 10.43 4.57 13.62
CA TYR A 148 10.54 3.62 14.73
C TYR A 148 10.85 4.31 16.07
N LEU A 149 11.73 5.33 16.07
CA LEU A 149 11.99 6.13 17.28
C LEU A 149 10.75 6.91 17.72
N GLU A 150 10.01 7.50 16.79
CA GLU A 150 8.76 8.20 17.11
C GLU A 150 7.69 7.23 17.66
N TYR A 151 7.63 6.01 17.13
CA TYR A 151 6.77 4.96 17.68
C TYR A 151 7.11 4.62 19.14
N ASN A 152 8.38 4.58 19.46
CA ASN A 152 8.90 4.21 20.77
C ASN A 152 9.25 5.43 21.66
N LYS A 153 8.75 6.63 21.37
CA LYS A 153 9.11 7.85 22.09
C LYS A 153 8.82 7.81 23.60
N ASP A 154 7.80 7.04 23.99
CA ASP A 154 7.40 6.85 25.39
C ASP A 154 8.06 5.61 26.03
N SER A 155 8.98 4.93 25.30
CA SER A 155 9.72 3.78 25.80
C SER A 155 10.83 4.21 26.76
N ASN A 156 11.14 3.35 27.74
CA ASN A 156 12.26 3.55 28.65
C ASN A 156 13.62 3.10 28.06
N LEU A 157 13.63 2.57 26.82
CA LEU A 157 14.84 2.10 26.17
C LEU A 157 15.66 3.28 25.64
N SER A 158 16.98 3.17 25.75
CA SER A 158 17.90 4.13 25.14
C SER A 158 17.84 4.04 23.61
N LYS A 159 18.23 5.14 22.93
CA LYS A 159 18.31 5.18 21.46
C LYS A 159 19.20 4.06 20.90
N LYS A 160 20.25 3.65 21.62
CA LYS A 160 21.14 2.56 21.24
C LYS A 160 20.45 1.20 21.28
N GLU A 161 19.67 0.94 22.34
CA GLU A 161 18.89 -0.29 22.47
C GLU A 161 17.82 -0.35 21.38
N LEU A 162 17.09 0.74 21.13
CA LEU A 162 16.11 0.85 20.06
C LEU A 162 16.77 0.66 18.66
N PHE A 163 17.99 1.14 18.49
CA PHE A 163 18.72 0.93 17.23
C PHE A 163 19.10 -0.55 17.02
N MET A 164 19.54 -1.21 18.06
CA MET A 164 19.87 -2.66 18.00
C MET A 164 18.61 -3.50 17.75
N ASP A 165 17.49 -3.15 18.38
CA ASP A 165 16.19 -3.82 18.14
C ASP A 165 15.75 -3.62 16.67
N TYR A 166 15.85 -2.40 16.17
CA TYR A 166 15.51 -2.09 14.77
C TYR A 166 16.42 -2.79 13.76
N LEU A 167 17.71 -2.92 14.04
CA LEU A 167 18.64 -3.69 13.19
C LEU A 167 18.29 -5.18 13.17
N THR A 168 17.79 -5.70 14.30
CA THR A 168 17.47 -7.12 14.44
C THR A 168 16.13 -7.48 13.79
N PHE A 169 15.10 -6.65 13.99
CA PHE A 169 13.71 -6.97 13.63
C PHE A 169 13.16 -6.09 12.49
N GLY A 170 13.88 -5.07 12.08
CA GLY A 170 13.47 -4.19 10.99
C GLY A 170 12.32 -3.25 11.36
N GLY A 171 11.66 -2.70 10.34
CA GLY A 171 10.66 -1.65 10.46
C GLY A 171 9.22 -2.05 10.15
N PHE A 172 8.85 -3.33 10.20
CA PHE A 172 7.46 -3.74 9.99
C PHE A 172 6.60 -3.41 11.21
N PRO A 173 5.64 -2.45 11.10
CA PRO A 173 4.92 -1.94 12.28
C PRO A 173 4.19 -3.01 13.08
N ALA A 174 3.62 -4.00 12.39
CA ALA A 174 2.87 -5.07 13.05
C ALA A 174 3.76 -6.00 13.91
N SER A 175 5.08 -5.99 13.74
CA SER A 175 5.98 -6.78 14.59
C SER A 175 6.28 -6.12 15.95
N PHE A 176 6.02 -4.81 16.09
CA PHE A 176 6.48 -4.06 17.26
C PHE A 176 5.74 -4.43 18.56
N GLU A 177 4.47 -4.83 18.42
CA GLU A 177 3.60 -5.20 19.55
C GLU A 177 3.60 -6.71 19.84
N LEU A 178 4.43 -7.49 19.12
CA LEU A 178 4.44 -8.94 19.25
C LEU A 178 5.59 -9.42 20.15
N ASP A 179 5.31 -10.36 21.03
CA ASP A 179 6.33 -11.02 21.84
C ASP A 179 7.26 -11.88 20.98
N ASN A 180 6.70 -12.60 20.02
CA ASN A 180 7.46 -13.46 19.10
C ASN A 180 7.64 -12.80 17.72
N LYS A 181 8.44 -11.74 17.67
CA LYS A 181 8.75 -11.00 16.43
C LYS A 181 9.38 -11.89 15.37
N ILE A 182 10.26 -12.83 15.77
CA ILE A 182 10.98 -13.72 14.84
C ILE A 182 9.98 -14.58 14.05
N GLN A 183 9.07 -15.23 14.75
CA GLN A 183 8.06 -16.08 14.12
C GLN A 183 7.22 -15.28 13.12
N TYR A 184 6.73 -14.11 13.55
CA TYR A 184 5.94 -13.25 12.68
C TYR A 184 6.70 -12.81 11.41
N LEU A 185 7.98 -12.45 11.54
CA LEU A 185 8.79 -12.00 10.41
C LEU A 185 9.10 -13.16 9.45
N ASN A 186 9.32 -14.36 9.96
CA ASN A 186 9.47 -15.56 9.13
C ASN A 186 8.18 -15.86 8.37
N ASP A 187 7.04 -15.88 9.04
CA ASP A 187 5.74 -16.11 8.39
C ASP A 187 5.41 -15.03 7.34
N LEU A 188 5.76 -13.78 7.63
CA LEU A 188 5.62 -12.68 6.68
C LEU A 188 6.54 -12.85 5.47
N PHE A 189 7.80 -13.22 5.68
CA PHE A 189 8.76 -13.50 4.61
C PHE A 189 8.25 -14.62 3.71
N ASP A 190 7.84 -15.75 4.28
CA ASP A 190 7.29 -16.89 3.55
C ASP A 190 6.04 -16.50 2.75
N SER A 191 5.15 -15.72 3.35
CA SER A 191 3.96 -15.20 2.67
C SER A 191 4.31 -14.31 1.46
N ILE A 192 5.29 -13.43 1.58
CA ILE A 192 5.74 -12.55 0.49
C ILE A 192 6.39 -13.39 -0.60
N VAL A 193 7.33 -14.28 -0.26
CA VAL A 193 8.01 -15.15 -1.23
C VAL A 193 7.00 -16.02 -1.98
N PHE A 194 6.07 -16.65 -1.25
CA PHE A 194 5.10 -17.56 -1.87
C PHE A 194 4.06 -16.83 -2.73
N ASN A 195 3.42 -15.77 -2.20
CA ASN A 195 2.31 -15.12 -2.89
C ASN A 195 2.75 -14.07 -3.92
N ASP A 196 3.82 -13.34 -3.62
CA ASP A 196 4.22 -12.20 -4.45
C ASP A 196 5.34 -12.56 -5.46
N ILE A 197 6.04 -13.67 -5.25
CA ILE A 197 7.10 -14.12 -6.15
C ILE A 197 6.72 -15.45 -6.81
N ILE A 198 6.57 -16.55 -6.04
CA ILE A 198 6.39 -17.88 -6.60
C ILE A 198 5.12 -17.97 -7.45
N LYS A 199 3.97 -17.62 -6.89
CA LYS A 199 2.69 -17.67 -7.61
C LYS A 199 2.65 -16.73 -8.81
N ARG A 200 3.29 -15.58 -8.71
CA ARG A 200 3.27 -14.58 -9.76
C ARG A 200 4.06 -14.99 -10.99
N PHE A 201 5.25 -15.53 -10.80
CA PHE A 201 6.16 -15.88 -11.88
C PHE A 201 6.11 -17.36 -12.25
N ASP A 202 5.12 -18.11 -11.72
CA ASP A 202 4.97 -19.56 -11.90
C ASP A 202 6.29 -20.31 -11.69
N ILE A 203 6.98 -19.96 -10.59
CA ILE A 203 8.29 -20.53 -10.28
C ILE A 203 8.11 -21.98 -9.84
N LYS A 204 8.61 -22.92 -10.65
CA LYS A 204 8.46 -24.36 -10.40
C LYS A 204 9.49 -24.88 -9.40
N ASN A 205 10.69 -24.32 -9.37
CA ASN A 205 11.74 -24.75 -8.44
C ASN A 205 11.82 -23.81 -7.24
N VAL A 206 10.95 -24.04 -6.27
CA VAL A 206 10.83 -23.24 -5.04
C VAL A 206 12.10 -23.36 -4.18
N ASP A 207 12.68 -24.57 -4.08
CA ASP A 207 13.91 -24.80 -3.29
C ASP A 207 15.10 -23.98 -3.82
N LEU A 208 15.25 -23.91 -5.15
CA LEU A 208 16.30 -23.10 -5.77
C LEU A 208 16.08 -21.60 -5.47
N LEU A 209 14.85 -21.11 -5.51
CA LEU A 209 14.55 -19.72 -5.18
C LEU A 209 14.90 -19.40 -3.73
N ILE A 210 14.52 -20.27 -2.80
CA ILE A 210 14.82 -20.09 -1.37
C ILE A 210 16.34 -20.07 -1.15
N ARG A 211 17.08 -21.01 -1.73
CA ARG A 211 18.55 -21.03 -1.65
C ARG A 211 19.18 -19.78 -2.25
N LEU A 212 18.68 -19.33 -3.40
CA LEU A 212 19.15 -18.09 -4.02
C LEU A 212 18.89 -16.89 -3.11
N THR A 213 17.70 -16.82 -2.50
CA THR A 213 17.36 -15.73 -1.57
C THR A 213 18.31 -15.71 -0.37
N HIS A 214 18.56 -16.86 0.25
CA HIS A 214 19.52 -16.97 1.34
C HIS A 214 20.94 -16.58 0.91
N PHE A 215 21.37 -17.01 -0.27
CA PHE A 215 22.66 -16.61 -0.83
C PHE A 215 22.77 -15.11 -1.00
N LEU A 216 21.76 -14.46 -1.61
CA LEU A 216 21.76 -13.02 -1.82
C LEU A 216 21.76 -12.24 -0.49
N VAL A 217 20.96 -12.67 0.49
CA VAL A 217 20.92 -12.03 1.81
C VAL A 217 22.26 -12.16 2.54
N SER A 218 22.90 -13.33 2.47
CA SER A 218 24.21 -13.58 3.11
C SER A 218 25.37 -12.78 2.47
N ASN A 219 25.18 -12.29 1.24
CA ASN A 219 26.19 -11.54 0.50
C ASN A 219 25.84 -10.05 0.34
N ILE A 220 24.91 -9.53 1.14
CA ILE A 220 24.57 -8.09 1.10
C ILE A 220 25.82 -7.25 1.39
N GLY A 221 26.12 -6.32 0.46
CA GLY A 221 27.30 -5.45 0.56
C GLY A 221 28.59 -6.04 -0.01
N GLN A 222 28.55 -7.26 -0.55
CA GLN A 222 29.68 -7.86 -1.29
C GLN A 222 29.44 -7.76 -2.79
N LEU A 223 30.54 -7.74 -3.58
CA LEU A 223 30.47 -7.91 -5.03
C LEU A 223 30.12 -9.38 -5.33
N VAL A 224 29.04 -9.60 -6.05
CA VAL A 224 28.59 -10.93 -6.51
C VAL A 224 28.84 -11.05 -8.01
#